data_2a76be5b5a5c5dabd0890e7f5e827d49
#
_entry.id   2a76be5b5a5c5dabd0890e7f5e827d49
#
_cell.length_a   1.000
_cell.length_b   1.000
_cell.length_c   1.000
_cell.angle_alpha   90.00
_cell.angle_beta   90.00
_cell.angle_gamma   90.00
#
_symmetry.space_group_name_H-M   'P 1'
#
loop_
_entity.id
_entity.type
_entity.pdbx_description
1 polymer ?
#
loop_
_entity_poly.entity_id
_entity_poly.type
_entity_poly.pdbx_seq_one_letter_code
_entity_poly.pdbx_strand_id
1 'polypeptide(L)'
;MIILTFLCVCLCGCQNNENKVTTDVKSHQTQYQFHLDDGYVTLNSGYDMPTNGIGTYSLTGDECYNAITSALQSGVRLIDTAYMYHNEEEIGKAIRDSQVNREDIFVITKIYPSQFDDPRAAIDLALEKLNIGYIDMMLLHHPGDGDVKAYHVMEDYVEQGKIRSIGLSNYYIEELEDFLPQVNITPALVQNEIHPYYQELDVVPYIQSHGIVMQGWYPFGGRGHTE
;
A
#
# COMPACT_ATOMS: atom_id res chain seq x y z
N MET A 1 13.97 12.97 35.35
CA MET A 1 12.75 12.93 36.20
C MET A 1 11.76 12.05 35.45
N ILE A 2 11.68 10.77 35.86
CA ILE A 2 10.91 9.72 35.19
C ILE A 2 9.51 9.78 35.78
N ILE A 3 8.49 9.98 34.91
CA ILE A 3 7.09 9.86 35.33
C ILE A 3 6.58 8.53 34.78
N LEU A 4 6.42 7.59 35.71
CA LEU A 4 5.79 6.28 35.49
C LEU A 4 4.28 6.45 35.69
N THR A 5 3.46 6.19 34.67
CA THR A 5 2.01 6.15 34.83
C THR A 5 1.53 4.72 34.88
N PHE A 6 1.03 4.32 36.03
CA PHE A 6 0.38 3.03 36.28
C PHE A 6 -1.00 2.96 35.60
N LEU A 7 -1.27 1.90 34.88
CA LEU A 7 -2.59 1.55 34.36
C LEU A 7 -3.28 0.60 35.35
N CYS A 8 -4.39 1.07 35.93
CA CYS A 8 -5.20 0.32 36.90
C CYS A 8 -6.24 -0.54 36.12
N VAL A 9 -6.18 -1.86 36.27
CA VAL A 9 -7.17 -2.79 35.74
C VAL A 9 -8.23 -3.02 36.82
N CYS A 10 -9.47 -2.58 36.58
CA CYS A 10 -10.62 -2.95 37.41
C CYS A 10 -11.27 -4.21 36.84
N LEU A 11 -11.19 -5.31 37.59
CA LEU A 11 -11.99 -6.53 37.41
C LEU A 11 -13.32 -6.34 38.13
N CYS A 12 -14.42 -6.39 37.44
CA CYS A 12 -15.73 -6.59 38.03
C CYS A 12 -16.44 -7.73 37.26
N GLY A 13 -16.58 -8.87 37.93
CA GLY A 13 -17.33 -10.01 37.41
C GLY A 13 -18.81 -9.86 37.69
N CYS A 14 -19.65 -10.27 36.75
CA CYS A 14 -21.00 -10.77 36.96
C CYS A 14 -21.32 -11.84 35.94
N GLN A 15 -21.60 -13.03 36.42
CA GLN A 15 -22.13 -14.15 35.65
C GLN A 15 -23.61 -13.90 35.31
N ASN A 16 -24.00 -14.16 34.07
CA ASN A 16 -25.32 -14.70 33.74
C ASN A 16 -25.24 -15.55 32.47
N ASN A 17 -25.68 -16.79 32.65
CA ASN A 17 -25.87 -17.81 31.63
C ASN A 17 -27.06 -17.47 30.74
N GLU A 18 -26.87 -17.38 29.42
CA GLU A 18 -27.90 -17.76 28.46
C GLU A 18 -27.26 -18.30 27.18
N ASN A 19 -27.60 -19.56 26.86
CA ASN A 19 -27.19 -20.25 25.66
C ASN A 19 -27.73 -19.55 24.40
N LYS A 20 -26.87 -18.95 23.62
CA LYS A 20 -27.11 -18.59 22.22
C LYS A 20 -26.00 -19.22 21.37
N VAL A 21 -26.37 -20.24 20.58
CA VAL A 21 -25.56 -20.81 19.54
C VAL A 21 -25.38 -19.71 18.49
N THR A 22 -24.29 -18.97 18.55
CA THR A 22 -23.81 -18.11 17.48
C THR A 22 -22.75 -18.90 16.74
N THR A 23 -23.03 -19.21 15.48
CA THR A 23 -22.04 -19.69 14.53
C THR A 23 -21.02 -18.57 14.29
N ASP A 24 -19.94 -18.56 15.09
CA ASP A 24 -18.77 -17.71 14.86
C ASP A 24 -18.07 -18.16 13.58
N VAL A 25 -18.43 -17.57 12.46
CA VAL A 25 -17.54 -17.50 11.31
C VAL A 25 -16.48 -16.43 11.67
N LYS A 26 -15.44 -16.84 12.36
CA LYS A 26 -14.23 -16.03 12.51
C LYS A 26 -13.54 -15.93 11.15
N SER A 27 -13.80 -14.84 10.44
CA SER A 27 -12.86 -14.38 9.42
C SER A 27 -11.53 -14.04 10.14
N HIS A 28 -10.52 -14.87 9.95
CA HIS A 28 -9.16 -14.49 10.30
C HIS A 28 -8.70 -13.46 9.25
N GLN A 29 -9.14 -12.21 9.39
CA GLN A 29 -8.45 -11.11 8.75
C GLN A 29 -7.09 -11.02 9.43
N THR A 30 -6.04 -11.30 8.68
CA THR A 30 -4.66 -11.09 9.13
C THR A 30 -4.51 -9.58 9.32
N GLN A 31 -4.35 -9.15 10.58
CA GLN A 31 -4.17 -7.75 10.89
C GLN A 31 -2.71 -7.39 10.57
N TYR A 32 -2.45 -6.21 9.97
CA TYR A 32 -1.09 -5.72 9.76
C TYR A 32 -0.34 -5.53 11.11
N GLN A 33 1.00 -5.59 11.05
CA GLN A 33 1.85 -5.40 12.22
C GLN A 33 3.06 -4.53 11.90
N PHE A 34 3.26 -3.43 12.62
CA PHE A 34 4.45 -2.60 12.52
C PHE A 34 5.63 -3.19 13.31
N HIS A 35 6.80 -3.21 12.68
CA HIS A 35 8.10 -3.57 13.22
C HIS A 35 9.02 -2.35 13.13
N LEU A 36 8.74 -1.33 13.95
CA LEU A 36 9.35 0.00 13.82
C LEU A 36 10.87 -0.02 14.05
N ASP A 37 11.37 -0.88 14.93
CA ASP A 37 12.80 -1.02 15.21
C ASP A 37 13.55 -1.63 14.00
N ASP A 38 12.86 -2.44 13.21
CA ASP A 38 13.40 -3.10 12.01
C ASP A 38 13.05 -2.34 10.71
N GLY A 39 12.21 -1.32 10.80
CA GLY A 39 11.86 -0.42 9.69
C GLY A 39 10.93 -1.00 8.64
N TYR A 40 10.04 -1.93 8.99
CA TYR A 40 9.04 -2.49 8.09
C TYR A 40 7.66 -2.68 8.76
N VAL A 41 6.65 -2.97 7.95
CA VAL A 41 5.31 -3.38 8.37
C VAL A 41 4.94 -4.67 7.66
N THR A 42 4.49 -5.69 8.40
CA THR A 42 3.84 -6.87 7.83
C THR A 42 2.40 -6.48 7.46
N LEU A 43 2.07 -6.55 6.18
CA LEU A 43 0.75 -6.22 5.64
C LEU A 43 -0.27 -7.33 5.95
N ASN A 44 -1.56 -7.03 5.81
CA ASN A 44 -2.62 -8.05 5.93
C ASN A 44 -2.52 -9.16 4.86
N SER A 45 -1.81 -8.91 3.78
CA SER A 45 -1.46 -9.90 2.74
C SER A 45 -0.33 -10.86 3.17
N GLY A 46 0.33 -10.61 4.32
CA GLY A 46 1.43 -11.40 4.85
C GLY A 46 2.82 -11.03 4.32
N TYR A 47 2.93 -10.02 3.45
CA TYR A 47 4.22 -9.53 2.95
C TYR A 47 4.74 -8.36 3.78
N ASP A 48 6.06 -8.30 3.95
CA ASP A 48 6.74 -7.20 4.65
C ASP A 48 7.02 -6.04 3.70
N MET A 49 6.58 -4.85 4.06
CA MET A 49 6.79 -3.61 3.32
C MET A 49 7.68 -2.67 4.14
N PRO A 50 8.78 -2.14 3.59
CA PRO A 50 9.57 -1.11 4.27
C PRO A 50 8.72 0.13 4.58
N THR A 51 8.96 0.75 5.75
CA THR A 51 8.21 1.94 6.19
C THR A 51 8.68 3.23 5.52
N ASN A 52 9.87 3.22 4.89
CA ASN A 52 10.46 4.36 4.19
C ASN A 52 10.84 3.98 2.77
N GLY A 53 10.61 4.89 1.83
CA GLY A 53 10.90 4.64 0.42
C GLY A 53 11.15 5.91 -0.38
N ILE A 54 11.40 5.72 -1.67
CA ILE A 54 11.53 6.79 -2.64
C ILE A 54 10.28 6.84 -3.54
N GLY A 55 9.63 8.02 -3.62
CA GLY A 55 8.61 8.32 -4.62
C GLY A 55 9.26 8.86 -5.89
N THR A 56 8.73 8.44 -7.04
CA THR A 56 9.32 8.75 -8.35
C THR A 56 8.51 9.74 -9.19
N TYR A 57 7.48 10.35 -8.61
CA TYR A 57 6.68 11.37 -9.30
C TYR A 57 7.57 12.48 -9.86
N SER A 58 7.39 12.81 -11.13
CA SER A 58 8.15 13.79 -11.91
C SER A 58 9.63 13.45 -12.21
N LEU A 59 10.14 12.27 -11.84
CA LEU A 59 11.43 11.77 -12.30
C LEU A 59 11.25 11.03 -13.63
N THR A 60 12.07 11.33 -14.64
CA THR A 60 11.99 10.70 -15.98
C THR A 60 13.39 10.42 -16.54
N GLY A 61 13.47 9.45 -17.46
CA GLY A 61 14.70 9.13 -18.18
C GLY A 61 15.91 8.87 -17.28
N ASP A 62 17.06 9.40 -17.64
CA ASP A 62 18.31 9.22 -16.89
C ASP A 62 18.24 9.75 -15.45
N GLU A 63 17.45 10.79 -15.19
CA GLU A 63 17.25 11.30 -13.82
C GLU A 63 16.57 10.25 -12.94
N CYS A 64 15.52 9.62 -13.44
CA CYS A 64 14.84 8.55 -12.73
C CYS A 64 15.77 7.36 -12.48
N TYR A 65 16.45 6.88 -13.54
CA TYR A 65 17.39 5.77 -13.42
C TYR A 65 18.49 6.04 -12.38
N ASN A 66 19.10 7.23 -12.41
CA ASN A 66 20.16 7.60 -11.49
C ASN A 66 19.66 7.76 -10.05
N ALA A 67 18.46 8.34 -9.87
CA ALA A 67 17.85 8.48 -8.56
C ALA A 67 17.58 7.12 -7.90
N ILE A 68 17.00 6.17 -8.64
CA ILE A 68 16.74 4.80 -8.14
C ILE A 68 18.04 4.07 -7.85
N THR A 69 19.03 4.15 -8.75
CA THR A 69 20.35 3.54 -8.54
C THR A 69 20.99 4.05 -7.25
N SER A 70 20.98 5.37 -7.04
CA SER A 70 21.53 6.00 -5.83
C SER A 70 20.76 5.61 -4.57
N ALA A 71 19.43 5.55 -4.65
CA ALA A 71 18.57 5.14 -3.53
C ALA A 71 18.88 3.69 -3.10
N LEU A 72 18.95 2.76 -4.05
CA LEU A 72 19.28 1.36 -3.77
C LEU A 72 20.68 1.20 -3.16
N GLN A 73 21.67 1.94 -3.66
CA GLN A 73 23.04 1.99 -3.11
C GLN A 73 23.06 2.53 -1.68
N SER A 74 22.17 3.46 -1.35
CA SER A 74 22.02 4.05 -0.02
C SER A 74 21.20 3.20 0.95
N GLY A 75 20.73 2.03 0.54
CA GLY A 75 19.96 1.10 1.39
C GLY A 75 18.46 1.28 1.33
N VAL A 76 17.91 2.16 0.49
CA VAL A 76 16.45 2.24 0.26
C VAL A 76 15.98 0.94 -0.40
N ARG A 77 14.82 0.44 0.05
CA ARG A 77 14.25 -0.83 -0.43
C ARG A 77 12.80 -0.73 -0.89
N LEU A 78 12.13 0.42 -0.69
CA LEU A 78 10.78 0.69 -1.19
C LEU A 78 10.85 1.74 -2.30
N ILE A 79 10.29 1.41 -3.47
CA ILE A 79 10.20 2.29 -4.64
C ILE A 79 8.73 2.44 -4.99
N ASP A 80 8.22 3.68 -5.02
CA ASP A 80 6.85 4.01 -5.39
C ASP A 80 6.80 4.72 -6.74
N THR A 81 6.07 4.13 -7.68
CA THR A 81 5.81 4.67 -9.00
C THR A 81 4.34 4.56 -9.39
N ALA A 82 4.00 4.90 -10.61
CA ALA A 82 2.68 4.73 -11.21
C ALA A 82 2.77 4.79 -12.75
N TYR A 83 1.78 4.19 -13.44
CA TYR A 83 1.60 4.31 -14.88
C TYR A 83 1.71 5.76 -15.38
N MET A 84 1.08 6.72 -14.69
CA MET A 84 1.04 8.12 -15.08
C MET A 84 2.39 8.86 -14.93
N TYR A 85 3.39 8.25 -14.29
CA TYR A 85 4.72 8.87 -14.15
C TYR A 85 5.62 8.58 -15.35
N HIS A 86 5.24 7.61 -16.20
CA HIS A 86 5.93 7.23 -17.44
C HIS A 86 7.42 6.89 -17.23
N ASN A 87 7.74 6.22 -16.11
CA ASN A 87 9.13 5.92 -15.73
C ASN A 87 9.34 4.48 -15.22
N GLU A 88 8.35 3.59 -15.44
CA GLU A 88 8.42 2.19 -15.02
C GLU A 88 9.58 1.43 -15.68
N GLU A 89 9.92 1.76 -16.93
CA GLU A 89 11.01 1.12 -17.68
C GLU A 89 12.38 1.47 -17.07
N GLU A 90 12.60 2.73 -16.71
CA GLU A 90 13.84 3.21 -16.07
C GLU A 90 14.01 2.61 -14.68
N ILE A 91 12.92 2.51 -13.92
CA ILE A 91 12.92 1.88 -12.61
C ILE A 91 13.27 0.41 -12.72
N GLY A 92 12.58 -0.32 -13.61
CA GLY A 92 12.86 -1.73 -13.87
C GLY A 92 14.32 -1.96 -14.30
N LYS A 93 14.85 -1.09 -15.16
CA LYS A 93 16.25 -1.13 -15.57
C LYS A 93 17.20 -0.90 -14.40
N ALA A 94 16.97 0.12 -13.56
CA ALA A 94 17.82 0.42 -12.41
C ALA A 94 17.81 -0.75 -11.39
N ILE A 95 16.67 -1.39 -11.17
CA ILE A 95 16.56 -2.57 -10.29
C ILE A 95 17.38 -3.74 -10.85
N ARG A 96 17.24 -4.07 -12.14
CA ARG A 96 17.99 -5.18 -12.77
C ARG A 96 19.50 -4.93 -12.82
N ASP A 97 19.92 -3.68 -13.00
CA ASP A 97 21.34 -3.31 -13.00
C ASP A 97 21.93 -3.22 -11.59
N SER A 98 21.11 -3.19 -10.55
CA SER A 98 21.55 -3.13 -9.16
C SER A 98 22.13 -4.49 -8.72
N GLN A 99 22.95 -4.46 -7.67
CA GLN A 99 23.45 -5.68 -7.01
C GLN A 99 22.54 -6.14 -5.86
N VAL A 100 21.35 -5.51 -5.71
CA VAL A 100 20.37 -5.85 -4.67
C VAL A 100 19.51 -7.01 -5.16
N ASN A 101 19.30 -8.02 -4.32
CA ASN A 101 18.40 -9.11 -4.67
C ASN A 101 16.98 -8.56 -4.88
N ARG A 102 16.28 -9.07 -5.90
CA ARG A 102 14.91 -8.62 -6.23
C ARG A 102 13.95 -8.79 -5.04
N GLU A 103 14.13 -9.85 -4.26
CA GLU A 103 13.30 -10.14 -3.09
C GLU A 103 13.46 -9.15 -1.94
N ASP A 104 14.59 -8.42 -1.90
CA ASP A 104 14.86 -7.38 -0.92
C ASP A 104 14.27 -6.01 -1.33
N ILE A 105 13.68 -5.89 -2.52
CA ILE A 105 13.11 -4.64 -3.04
C ILE A 105 11.60 -4.74 -3.10
N PHE A 106 10.90 -3.76 -2.53
CA PHE A 106 9.45 -3.62 -2.59
C PHE A 106 9.07 -2.54 -3.60
N VAL A 107 8.34 -2.90 -4.65
CA VAL A 107 7.94 -2.00 -5.74
C VAL A 107 6.44 -1.79 -5.70
N ILE A 108 6.01 -0.53 -5.58
CA ILE A 108 4.62 -0.10 -5.73
C ILE A 108 4.45 0.55 -7.10
N THR A 109 3.46 0.11 -7.86
CA THR A 109 2.96 0.84 -9.04
C THR A 109 1.44 0.95 -9.01
N LYS A 110 0.86 1.74 -9.92
CA LYS A 110 -0.55 2.08 -9.88
C LYS A 110 -1.14 2.08 -11.30
N ILE A 111 -2.35 1.55 -11.45
CA ILE A 111 -3.16 1.72 -12.66
C ILE A 111 -4.08 2.94 -12.48
N TYR A 112 -4.29 3.68 -13.56
CA TYR A 112 -5.03 4.94 -13.55
C TYR A 112 -6.49 4.72 -14.03
N PRO A 113 -7.48 5.55 -13.63
CA PRO A 113 -8.88 5.37 -14.03
C PRO A 113 -9.12 5.21 -15.54
N SER A 114 -8.33 5.87 -16.39
CA SER A 114 -8.41 5.69 -17.85
C SER A 114 -8.05 4.29 -18.35
N GLN A 115 -7.55 3.42 -17.48
CA GLN A 115 -7.19 2.03 -17.79
C GLN A 115 -8.20 1.01 -17.23
N PHE A 116 -9.24 1.45 -16.50
CA PHE A 116 -10.21 0.55 -15.87
C PHE A 116 -11.14 -0.16 -16.88
N ASP A 117 -11.21 0.29 -18.12
CA ASP A 117 -11.93 -0.41 -19.17
C ASP A 117 -11.25 -1.73 -19.55
N ASP A 118 -9.91 -1.77 -19.59
CA ASP A 118 -9.10 -2.96 -19.83
C ASP A 118 -7.97 -3.10 -18.78
N PRO A 119 -8.31 -3.43 -17.53
CA PRO A 119 -7.33 -3.51 -16.45
C PRO A 119 -6.32 -4.63 -16.65
N ARG A 120 -6.67 -5.68 -17.43
CA ARG A 120 -5.76 -6.78 -17.74
C ARG A 120 -4.61 -6.31 -18.61
N ALA A 121 -4.91 -5.57 -19.67
CA ALA A 121 -3.87 -4.97 -20.51
C ALA A 121 -3.01 -3.95 -19.74
N ALA A 122 -3.62 -3.19 -18.82
CA ALA A 122 -2.89 -2.25 -17.98
C ALA A 122 -1.88 -2.93 -17.04
N ILE A 123 -2.28 -4.03 -16.40
CA ILE A 123 -1.41 -4.80 -15.50
C ILE A 123 -0.29 -5.49 -16.27
N ASP A 124 -0.62 -6.12 -17.42
CA ASP A 124 0.38 -6.77 -18.27
C ASP A 124 1.41 -5.76 -18.78
N LEU A 125 0.99 -4.54 -19.14
CA LEU A 125 1.88 -3.45 -19.54
C LEU A 125 2.81 -3.01 -18.40
N ALA A 126 2.31 -2.90 -17.18
CA ALA A 126 3.15 -2.55 -16.02
C ALA A 126 4.18 -3.65 -15.73
N LEU A 127 3.78 -4.94 -15.80
CA LEU A 127 4.68 -6.08 -15.65
C LEU A 127 5.77 -6.11 -16.74
N GLU A 128 5.38 -5.80 -17.99
CA GLU A 128 6.31 -5.73 -19.14
C GLU A 128 7.32 -4.60 -18.98
N LYS A 129 6.87 -3.38 -18.64
CA LYS A 129 7.74 -2.21 -18.48
C LYS A 129 8.70 -2.36 -17.32
N LEU A 130 8.22 -2.74 -16.17
CA LEU A 130 9.07 -3.00 -15.00
C LEU A 130 10.03 -4.16 -15.27
N ASN A 131 9.54 -5.26 -15.87
CA ASN A 131 10.33 -6.45 -16.20
C ASN A 131 11.22 -6.94 -15.03
N ILE A 132 10.61 -7.05 -13.83
CA ILE A 132 11.28 -7.45 -12.57
C ILE A 132 10.72 -8.74 -11.97
N GLY A 133 9.97 -9.51 -12.75
CA GLY A 133 9.41 -10.81 -12.40
C GLY A 133 8.01 -10.74 -11.79
N TYR A 134 7.79 -9.90 -10.80
CA TYR A 134 6.50 -9.67 -10.13
C TYR A 134 6.45 -8.24 -9.59
N ILE A 135 5.23 -7.79 -9.22
CA ILE A 135 4.98 -6.50 -8.56
C ILE A 135 4.66 -6.78 -7.09
N ASP A 136 5.30 -6.07 -6.15
CA ASP A 136 5.05 -6.27 -4.72
C ASP A 136 3.72 -5.66 -4.29
N MET A 137 3.38 -4.47 -4.82
CA MET A 137 2.11 -3.80 -4.54
C MET A 137 1.57 -3.11 -5.78
N MET A 138 0.31 -3.36 -6.12
CA MET A 138 -0.40 -2.60 -7.14
C MET A 138 -1.58 -1.85 -6.52
N LEU A 139 -1.73 -0.57 -6.87
CA LEU A 139 -2.82 0.26 -6.37
C LEU A 139 -3.74 0.70 -7.52
N LEU A 140 -5.03 0.86 -7.22
CA LEU A 140 -5.86 1.77 -7.99
C LEU A 140 -5.45 3.20 -7.64
N HIS A 141 -5.07 4.01 -8.63
CA HIS A 141 -4.46 5.33 -8.40
C HIS A 141 -5.45 6.37 -7.89
N HIS A 142 -6.68 6.29 -8.32
CA HIS A 142 -7.82 7.11 -7.90
C HIS A 142 -9.11 6.31 -8.01
N PRO A 143 -10.16 6.64 -7.26
CA PRO A 143 -11.50 6.12 -7.51
C PRO A 143 -11.99 6.53 -8.91
N GLY A 144 -12.86 5.73 -9.49
CA GLY A 144 -13.44 6.02 -10.81
C GLY A 144 -14.33 4.90 -11.31
N ASP A 145 -15.09 5.19 -12.35
CA ASP A 145 -16.01 4.22 -12.96
C ASP A 145 -15.25 2.93 -13.35
N GLY A 146 -15.71 1.79 -12.84
CA GLY A 146 -15.11 0.48 -13.12
C GLY A 146 -13.96 0.08 -12.19
N ASP A 147 -13.68 0.83 -11.13
CA ASP A 147 -12.62 0.54 -10.17
C ASP A 147 -12.79 -0.82 -9.47
N VAL A 148 -14.00 -1.18 -9.04
CA VAL A 148 -14.29 -2.51 -8.47
C VAL A 148 -13.98 -3.62 -9.48
N LYS A 149 -14.37 -3.45 -10.76
CA LYS A 149 -14.03 -4.39 -11.83
C LYS A 149 -12.53 -4.50 -12.02
N ALA A 150 -11.82 -3.37 -12.01
CA ALA A 150 -10.36 -3.34 -12.13
C ALA A 150 -9.69 -4.04 -10.95
N TYR A 151 -10.21 -3.83 -9.74
CA TYR A 151 -9.70 -4.49 -8.53
C TYR A 151 -9.89 -6.01 -8.56
N HIS A 152 -11.03 -6.52 -9.02
CA HIS A 152 -11.22 -7.96 -9.20
C HIS A 152 -10.22 -8.56 -10.20
N VAL A 153 -9.83 -7.82 -11.24
CA VAL A 153 -8.75 -8.28 -12.12
C VAL A 153 -7.40 -8.27 -11.38
N MET A 154 -7.14 -7.30 -10.50
CA MET A 154 -5.93 -7.32 -9.67
C MET A 154 -5.93 -8.54 -8.71
N GLU A 155 -7.08 -8.92 -8.14
CA GLU A 155 -7.24 -10.14 -7.34
C GLU A 155 -6.85 -11.40 -8.14
N ASP A 156 -7.25 -11.52 -9.40
CA ASP A 156 -6.83 -12.62 -10.29
C ASP A 156 -5.29 -12.69 -10.42
N TYR A 157 -4.61 -11.54 -10.48
CA TYR A 157 -3.14 -11.49 -10.60
C TYR A 157 -2.43 -11.79 -9.27
N VAL A 158 -3.08 -11.54 -8.13
CA VAL A 158 -2.61 -12.01 -6.82
C VAL A 158 -2.67 -13.54 -6.77
N GLU A 159 -3.78 -14.16 -7.18
CA GLU A 159 -3.92 -15.61 -7.25
C GLU A 159 -2.88 -16.27 -8.17
N GLN A 160 -2.49 -15.59 -9.26
CA GLN A 160 -1.44 -16.03 -10.17
C GLN A 160 -0.02 -15.81 -9.63
N GLY A 161 0.15 -15.13 -8.50
CA GLY A 161 1.45 -14.79 -7.93
C GLY A 161 2.25 -13.75 -8.72
N LYS A 162 1.59 -13.02 -9.64
CA LYS A 162 2.21 -11.93 -10.42
C LYS A 162 2.22 -10.60 -9.67
N ILE A 163 1.28 -10.43 -8.75
CA ILE A 163 1.19 -9.32 -7.81
C ILE A 163 1.14 -9.94 -6.41
N ARG A 164 1.89 -9.40 -5.45
CA ARG A 164 1.93 -9.89 -4.06
C ARG A 164 0.85 -9.28 -3.18
N SER A 165 0.60 -7.99 -3.35
CA SER A 165 -0.37 -7.23 -2.56
C SER A 165 -1.09 -6.22 -3.44
N ILE A 166 -2.33 -5.90 -3.08
CA ILE A 166 -3.15 -4.92 -3.79
C ILE A 166 -3.74 -3.91 -2.81
N GLY A 167 -3.99 -2.71 -3.30
CA GLY A 167 -4.49 -1.61 -2.47
C GLY A 167 -5.06 -0.47 -3.30
N LEU A 168 -5.26 0.66 -2.63
CA LEU A 168 -5.96 1.83 -3.16
C LEU A 168 -5.12 3.09 -2.96
N SER A 169 -5.37 4.13 -3.75
CA SER A 169 -4.79 5.46 -3.57
C SER A 169 -5.85 6.53 -3.80
N ASN A 170 -5.86 7.56 -2.95
CA ASN A 170 -6.83 8.65 -2.97
C ASN A 170 -8.29 8.21 -2.73
N TYR A 171 -8.49 7.16 -1.92
CA TYR A 171 -9.80 6.73 -1.44
C TYR A 171 -10.01 7.25 -0.02
N TYR A 172 -11.14 7.92 0.20
CA TYR A 172 -11.56 8.47 1.48
C TYR A 172 -12.74 7.65 2.04
N ILE A 173 -13.36 8.11 3.12
CA ILE A 173 -14.36 7.32 3.85
C ILE A 173 -15.53 6.92 2.96
N GLU A 174 -16.10 7.87 2.20
CA GLU A 174 -17.27 7.60 1.34
C GLU A 174 -16.95 6.56 0.26
N GLU A 175 -15.81 6.71 -0.42
CA GLU A 175 -15.37 5.76 -1.44
C GLU A 175 -15.07 4.39 -0.83
N LEU A 176 -14.46 4.34 0.37
CA LEU A 176 -14.15 3.09 1.04
C LEU A 176 -15.40 2.37 1.54
N GLU A 177 -16.40 3.07 2.06
CA GLU A 177 -17.68 2.51 2.48
C GLU A 177 -18.42 1.83 1.32
N ASP A 178 -18.36 2.41 0.13
CA ASP A 178 -18.95 1.82 -1.07
C ASP A 178 -18.09 0.69 -1.64
N PHE A 179 -16.78 0.82 -1.65
CA PHE A 179 -15.85 -0.08 -2.31
C PHE A 179 -15.61 -1.38 -1.54
N LEU A 180 -15.31 -1.31 -0.22
CA LEU A 180 -14.87 -2.46 0.57
C LEU A 180 -15.86 -3.63 0.60
N PRO A 181 -17.19 -3.41 0.62
CA PRO A 181 -18.16 -4.52 0.59
C PRO A 181 -18.21 -5.28 -0.74
N GLN A 182 -17.62 -4.73 -1.81
CA GLN A 182 -17.72 -5.26 -3.17
C GLN A 182 -16.49 -6.08 -3.60
N VAL A 183 -15.44 -6.15 -2.79
CA VAL A 183 -14.18 -6.83 -3.13
C VAL A 183 -13.95 -8.07 -2.27
N ASN A 184 -13.17 -9.05 -2.78
CA ASN A 184 -12.91 -10.31 -2.09
C ASN A 184 -11.64 -10.24 -1.23
N ILE A 185 -10.62 -9.52 -1.71
CA ILE A 185 -9.35 -9.29 -0.99
C ILE A 185 -9.38 -7.89 -0.39
N THR A 186 -9.34 -7.80 0.94
CA THR A 186 -9.20 -6.51 1.62
C THR A 186 -7.93 -5.80 1.16
N PRO A 187 -7.99 -4.53 0.76
CA PRO A 187 -6.78 -3.78 0.42
C PRO A 187 -5.72 -3.88 1.52
N ALA A 188 -4.47 -4.10 1.12
CA ALA A 188 -3.37 -4.15 2.08
C ALA A 188 -2.90 -2.74 2.50
N LEU A 189 -3.12 -1.77 1.62
CA LEU A 189 -2.67 -0.40 1.77
C LEU A 189 -3.69 0.57 1.18
N VAL A 190 -3.86 1.72 1.84
CA VAL A 190 -4.43 2.93 1.23
C VAL A 190 -3.37 4.02 1.27
N GLN A 191 -3.09 4.65 0.11
CA GLN A 191 -2.11 5.70 -0.03
C GLN A 191 -2.82 7.03 -0.33
N ASN A 192 -2.82 7.96 0.63
CA ASN A 192 -3.45 9.28 0.49
C ASN A 192 -2.47 10.40 0.83
N GLU A 193 -2.86 11.67 0.56
CA GLU A 193 -2.11 12.82 1.04
C GLU A 193 -2.12 12.86 2.57
N ILE A 194 -0.93 12.77 3.19
CA ILE A 194 -0.79 12.96 4.63
C ILE A 194 0.55 13.62 4.94
N HIS A 195 0.49 14.75 5.63
CA HIS A 195 1.64 15.50 6.11
C HIS A 195 1.22 16.43 7.27
N PRO A 196 2.13 17.11 7.97
CA PRO A 196 1.79 17.94 9.13
C PRO A 196 0.73 19.02 8.89
N TYR A 197 0.54 19.47 7.64
CA TYR A 197 -0.46 20.47 7.26
C TYR A 197 -1.78 19.86 6.75
N TYR A 198 -1.80 18.53 6.53
CA TYR A 198 -2.97 17.80 6.03
C TYR A 198 -3.01 16.41 6.69
N GLN A 199 -3.65 16.31 7.85
CA GLN A 199 -3.47 15.18 8.76
C GLN A 199 -4.51 14.08 8.62
N GLU A 200 -5.64 14.31 7.95
CA GLU A 200 -6.70 13.32 7.72
C GLU A 200 -7.13 12.58 9.01
N LEU A 201 -7.45 13.33 10.07
CA LEU A 201 -7.64 12.83 11.43
C LEU A 201 -8.77 11.79 11.55
N ASP A 202 -9.77 11.83 10.66
CA ASP A 202 -10.89 10.89 10.64
C ASP A 202 -10.62 9.70 9.70
N VAL A 203 -9.94 9.94 8.58
CA VAL A 203 -9.68 8.94 7.53
C VAL A 203 -8.67 7.90 7.99
N VAL A 204 -7.59 8.33 8.64
CA VAL A 204 -6.53 7.41 9.12
C VAL A 204 -7.07 6.35 10.09
N PRO A 205 -7.79 6.72 11.18
CA PRO A 205 -8.39 5.73 12.07
C PRO A 205 -9.40 4.82 11.39
N TYR A 206 -10.18 5.36 10.43
CA TYR A 206 -11.14 4.59 9.66
C TYR A 206 -10.45 3.48 8.86
N ILE A 207 -9.43 3.81 8.07
CA ILE A 207 -8.64 2.85 7.29
C ILE A 207 -8.01 1.79 8.19
N GLN A 208 -7.40 2.21 9.30
CA GLN A 208 -6.75 1.31 10.25
C GLN A 208 -7.75 0.35 10.93
N SER A 209 -8.98 0.79 11.18
CA SER A 209 -10.03 -0.05 11.77
C SER A 209 -10.44 -1.22 10.87
N HIS A 210 -10.17 -1.15 9.57
CA HIS A 210 -10.39 -2.21 8.59
C HIS A 210 -9.17 -3.14 8.39
N GLY A 211 -8.11 -3.00 9.21
CA GLY A 211 -6.91 -3.80 9.09
C GLY A 211 -6.05 -3.43 7.86
N ILE A 212 -6.15 -2.20 7.41
CA ILE A 212 -5.46 -1.66 6.23
C ILE A 212 -4.36 -0.70 6.68
N VAL A 213 -3.17 -0.80 6.08
CA VAL A 213 -2.07 0.13 6.34
C VAL A 213 -2.32 1.45 5.62
N MET A 214 -2.05 2.55 6.31
CA MET A 214 -2.08 3.89 5.72
C MET A 214 -0.67 4.36 5.36
N GLN A 215 -0.49 4.82 4.10
CA GLN A 215 0.76 5.42 3.60
C GLN A 215 0.49 6.85 3.14
N GLY A 216 1.35 7.78 3.55
CA GLY A 216 1.29 9.18 3.10
C GLY A 216 2.08 9.43 1.81
N TRP A 217 1.46 10.05 0.79
CA TRP A 217 2.23 10.71 -0.25
C TRP A 217 2.44 12.19 0.12
N TYR A 218 3.48 12.81 -0.40
CA TYR A 218 3.98 14.13 0.01
C TYR A 218 4.18 14.29 1.52
N PRO A 219 4.87 13.37 2.21
CA PRO A 219 4.94 13.37 3.67
C PRO A 219 5.57 14.64 4.28
N PHE A 220 6.23 15.47 3.46
CA PHE A 220 6.78 16.77 3.84
C PHE A 220 5.98 17.97 3.28
N GLY A 221 4.75 17.74 2.76
CA GLY A 221 3.87 18.80 2.25
C GLY A 221 4.09 19.20 0.79
N GLY A 222 4.90 18.45 0.05
CA GLY A 222 5.15 18.70 -1.36
C GLY A 222 5.92 20.00 -1.64
N ARG A 223 5.88 20.50 -2.89
CA ARG A 223 6.71 21.64 -3.35
C ARG A 223 6.38 22.99 -2.70
N GLY A 224 5.25 23.13 -2.03
CA GLY A 224 4.82 24.39 -1.40
C GLY A 224 5.23 24.55 0.07
N HIS A 225 5.82 23.54 0.70
CA HIS A 225 6.04 23.49 2.14
C HIS A 225 7.47 23.09 2.55
N THR A 226 8.39 23.02 1.60
CA THR A 226 9.79 22.59 1.82
C THR A 226 10.79 23.74 1.81
N GLU A 227 10.34 25.02 1.92
CA GLU A 227 11.22 26.19 2.02
C GLU A 227 11.54 26.55 3.47
#